data_e16d54bb028e9f39d467ec57ab47ecfa
#
_entry.id   e16d54bb028e9f39d467ec57ab47ecfa
#
_cell.length_a   1.000
_cell.length_b   1.000
_cell.length_c   1.000
_cell.angle_alpha   90.00
_cell.angle_beta   90.00
_cell.angle_gamma   90.00
#
_symmetry.space_group_name_H-M   'P 1'
#
loop_
_entity.id
_entity.type
_entity.pdbx_description
1 polymer ?
#
loop_
_entity_poly.entity_id
_entity_poly.type
_entity_poly.pdbx_seq_one_letter_code
_entity_poly.pdbx_strand_id
1 'polypeptide(L)'
;SGDDQRNYNSGQTPNSIGVSTETWKLDREILPNLKLDMGYSFSKSVNGDTSKIYQFRERYAYTENVMNKSLFGIQDFTVNDTAGTWFDNYNYYERATTEKERSFNANLAYDFTLNSQLSGKLKMGFKVRNKSREFDYDFEYCTFTYVGQTEKRDSTYQHFEWLNNIPLGTIYPTYRPFIDKGYSDAGFLGGEYRMGPFADLDKMNQIFSFFRRNYTYDPYHEFI
;
A
#
# COMPACT_ATOMS: atom_id res chain seq x y z
N SER A 1 10.89 8.59 32.53
CA SER A 1 10.52 9.62 31.57
C SER A 1 10.44 8.93 30.21
N GLY A 2 9.23 8.62 29.76
CA GLY A 2 9.02 8.18 28.39
C GLY A 2 9.35 9.35 27.47
N ASP A 3 10.11 9.10 26.43
CA ASP A 3 10.31 10.08 25.38
C ASP A 3 8.95 10.38 24.78
N ASP A 4 8.40 11.56 25.03
CA ASP A 4 7.17 12.05 24.44
C ASP A 4 7.43 12.37 22.95
N GLN A 5 7.43 11.33 22.13
CA GLN A 5 7.74 11.42 20.72
C GLN A 5 6.46 11.42 19.89
N ARG A 6 6.47 12.15 18.80
CA ARG A 6 5.45 12.11 17.77
C ARG A 6 6.07 11.79 16.42
N ASN A 7 5.46 10.87 15.71
CA ASN A 7 5.88 10.52 14.36
C ASN A 7 4.86 11.07 13.36
N TYR A 8 5.37 11.75 12.34
CA TYR A 8 4.61 12.16 11.18
C TYR A 8 4.92 11.18 10.05
N ASN A 9 3.90 10.49 9.58
CA ASN A 9 4.02 9.58 8.44
C ASN A 9 3.32 10.20 7.25
N SER A 10 4.08 10.49 6.21
CA SER A 10 3.54 10.96 4.94
C SER A 10 3.83 9.92 3.87
N GLY A 11 2.86 9.60 3.03
CA GLY A 11 3.07 8.56 2.05
C GLY A 11 2.01 8.46 0.96
N GLN A 12 2.29 7.63 -0.01
CA GLN A 12 1.40 7.28 -1.11
C GLN A 12 1.30 5.76 -1.21
N THR A 13 0.09 5.28 -1.37
CA THR A 13 -0.17 3.85 -1.58
C THR A 13 -1.10 3.68 -2.79
N PRO A 14 -0.60 3.89 -4.02
CA PRO A 14 -1.36 3.59 -5.21
C PRO A 14 -1.66 2.08 -5.26
N ASN A 15 -2.90 1.75 -5.54
CA ASN A 15 -3.36 0.38 -5.68
C ASN A 15 -3.92 0.18 -7.08
N SER A 16 -3.61 -0.95 -7.70
CA SER A 16 -4.16 -1.35 -8.99
C SER A 16 -4.76 -2.74 -8.92
N ILE A 17 -5.97 -2.89 -9.45
CA ILE A 17 -6.65 -4.18 -9.54
C ILE A 17 -7.01 -4.43 -10.99
N GLY A 18 -6.50 -5.53 -11.53
CA GLY A 18 -6.86 -6.02 -12.85
C GLY A 18 -7.55 -7.37 -12.74
N VAL A 19 -8.70 -7.52 -13.40
CA VAL A 19 -9.42 -8.81 -13.48
C VAL A 19 -9.71 -9.12 -14.93
N SER A 20 -9.36 -10.34 -15.35
CA SER A 20 -9.69 -10.89 -16.67
C SER A 20 -10.40 -12.21 -16.48
N THR A 21 -11.50 -12.42 -17.19
CA THR A 21 -12.24 -13.68 -17.16
C THR A 21 -12.64 -14.07 -18.58
N GLU A 22 -12.32 -15.30 -18.94
CA GLU A 22 -12.72 -15.91 -20.20
C GLU A 22 -13.62 -17.08 -19.87
N THR A 23 -14.74 -17.22 -20.62
CA THR A 23 -15.70 -18.28 -20.41
C THR A 23 -16.14 -18.83 -21.75
N TRP A 24 -16.02 -20.14 -21.90
CA TRP A 24 -16.58 -20.88 -23.01
C TRP A 24 -17.72 -21.76 -22.51
N LYS A 25 -18.84 -21.74 -23.25
CA LYS A 25 -20.01 -22.55 -22.95
C LYS A 25 -20.41 -23.31 -24.16
N LEU A 26 -20.78 -24.56 -23.96
CA LEU A 26 -21.41 -25.42 -24.95
C LEU A 26 -22.74 -25.90 -24.38
N ASP A 27 -23.81 -25.61 -25.09
CA ASP A 27 -25.16 -26.11 -24.79
C ASP A 27 -25.66 -26.87 -26.01
N ARG A 28 -25.93 -28.14 -25.85
CA ARG A 28 -26.26 -29.01 -26.95
C ARG A 28 -27.35 -30.00 -26.57
N GLU A 29 -28.37 -30.11 -27.40
CA GLU A 29 -29.31 -31.20 -27.39
C GLU A 29 -28.72 -32.37 -28.19
N ILE A 30 -28.40 -33.45 -27.48
CA ILE A 30 -27.79 -34.66 -28.07
C ILE A 30 -28.87 -35.54 -28.67
N LEU A 31 -29.98 -35.66 -27.95
CA LEU A 31 -31.20 -36.35 -28.35
C LEU A 31 -32.41 -35.50 -27.95
N PRO A 32 -33.60 -35.70 -28.51
CA PRO A 32 -34.78 -34.89 -28.18
C PRO A 32 -35.12 -34.77 -26.70
N ASN A 33 -34.62 -35.71 -25.91
CA ASN A 33 -34.82 -35.75 -24.46
C ASN A 33 -33.53 -35.70 -23.63
N LEU A 34 -32.38 -35.51 -24.28
CA LEU A 34 -31.07 -35.49 -23.62
C LEU A 34 -30.28 -34.23 -23.95
N LYS A 35 -30.05 -33.38 -22.94
CA LYS A 35 -29.33 -32.13 -23.07
C LYS A 35 -28.01 -32.19 -22.33
N LEU A 36 -26.96 -31.70 -22.97
CA LEU A 36 -25.62 -31.52 -22.41
C LEU A 36 -25.33 -30.03 -22.31
N ASP A 37 -24.95 -29.60 -21.14
CA ASP A 37 -24.39 -28.27 -20.86
C ASP A 37 -22.97 -28.44 -20.34
N MET A 38 -22.02 -27.75 -20.95
CA MET A 38 -20.62 -27.76 -20.54
C MET A 38 -20.11 -26.34 -20.46
N GLY A 39 -19.27 -26.06 -19.47
CA GLY A 39 -18.64 -24.78 -19.31
C GLY A 39 -17.19 -24.92 -18.89
N TYR A 40 -16.36 -24.10 -19.48
CA TYR A 40 -14.99 -23.88 -19.02
C TYR A 40 -14.79 -22.39 -18.78
N SER A 41 -14.18 -22.02 -17.64
CA SER A 41 -13.79 -20.66 -17.38
C SER A 41 -12.36 -20.59 -16.86
N PHE A 42 -11.67 -19.56 -17.31
CA PHE A 42 -10.37 -19.13 -16.80
C PHE A 42 -10.49 -17.70 -16.31
N SER A 43 -10.04 -17.45 -15.10
CA SER A 43 -9.96 -16.10 -14.55
C SER A 43 -8.59 -15.83 -13.99
N LYS A 44 -8.10 -14.61 -14.21
CA LYS A 44 -6.87 -14.09 -13.63
C LYS A 44 -7.18 -12.75 -12.97
N SER A 45 -6.83 -12.64 -11.70
CA SER A 45 -6.86 -11.39 -10.94
C SER A 45 -5.44 -11.02 -10.54
N VAL A 46 -5.09 -9.77 -10.76
CA VAL A 46 -3.81 -9.19 -10.29
C VAL A 46 -4.17 -7.99 -9.43
N ASN A 47 -3.68 -8.00 -8.21
CA ASN A 47 -3.77 -6.87 -7.30
C ASN A 47 -2.36 -6.48 -6.90
N GLY A 48 -1.98 -5.24 -7.15
CA GLY A 48 -0.67 -4.71 -6.81
C GLY A 48 -0.79 -3.36 -6.11
N ASP A 49 -0.02 -3.18 -5.06
CA ASP A 49 0.14 -1.89 -4.41
C ASP A 49 1.62 -1.60 -4.14
N THR A 50 1.97 -0.34 -4.30
CA THR A 50 3.27 0.19 -3.97
C THR A 50 3.09 1.25 -2.91
N SER A 51 3.70 1.08 -1.75
CA SER A 51 3.59 2.03 -0.65
C SER A 51 4.94 2.65 -0.36
N LYS A 52 4.97 3.98 -0.31
CA LYS A 52 6.11 4.78 0.11
C LYS A 52 5.72 5.57 1.33
N ILE A 53 6.36 5.32 2.44
CA ILE A 53 6.06 5.98 3.72
C ILE A 53 7.33 6.66 4.21
N TYR A 54 7.25 7.96 4.37
CA TYR A 54 8.31 8.81 4.89
C TYR A 54 7.97 9.18 6.32
N GLN A 55 8.88 8.89 7.26
CA GLN A 55 8.67 9.14 8.67
C GLN A 55 9.55 10.29 9.14
N PHE A 56 8.91 11.25 9.78
CA PHE A 56 9.57 12.31 10.52
C PHE A 56 9.29 12.13 12.01
N ARG A 57 10.28 12.42 12.84
CA ARG A 57 10.20 12.23 14.28
C ARG A 57 10.43 13.54 15.01
N GLU A 58 9.52 13.87 15.90
CA GLU A 58 9.61 14.99 16.82
C GLU A 58 9.85 14.48 18.24
N ARG A 59 10.94 14.92 18.86
CA ARG A 59 11.15 14.76 20.31
C ARG A 59 10.48 15.92 21.03
N TYR A 60 10.07 15.65 22.25
CA TYR A 60 9.41 16.67 23.07
C TYR A 60 8.18 17.26 22.38
N ALA A 61 7.39 16.39 21.78
CA ALA A 61 6.23 16.76 20.97
C ALA A 61 5.11 17.42 21.79
N TYR A 62 5.16 17.34 23.10
CA TYR A 62 4.13 17.83 24.00
C TYR A 62 4.72 18.71 25.08
N THR A 63 3.95 19.72 25.50
CA THR A 63 4.31 20.65 26.58
C THR A 63 4.20 20.03 27.96
N GLU A 64 3.43 18.95 28.11
CA GLU A 64 3.28 18.18 29.36
C GLU A 64 2.95 16.71 29.08
N ASN A 65 2.86 15.90 30.13
CA ASN A 65 2.48 14.48 29.98
C ASN A 65 1.01 14.37 29.55
N VAL A 66 0.80 13.75 28.36
CA VAL A 66 -0.53 13.61 27.73
C VAL A 66 -1.16 12.22 27.90
N MET A 67 -0.51 11.30 28.63
CA MET A 67 -0.98 9.91 28.77
C MET A 67 -2.40 9.77 29.33
N ASN A 68 -2.83 10.72 30.14
CA ASN A 68 -4.16 10.72 30.78
C ASN A 68 -5.13 11.73 30.16
N LYS A 69 -4.75 12.34 29.03
CA LYS A 69 -5.62 13.32 28.34
C LYS A 69 -6.55 12.62 27.37
N SER A 70 -7.70 13.22 27.11
CA SER A 70 -8.58 12.74 26.03
C SER A 70 -7.91 12.96 24.67
N LEU A 71 -8.23 12.10 23.70
CA LEU A 71 -7.73 12.24 22.32
C LEU A 71 -7.99 13.63 21.73
N PHE A 72 -9.13 14.24 22.05
CA PHE A 72 -9.50 15.57 21.59
C PHE A 72 -8.72 16.70 22.30
N GLY A 73 -8.27 16.48 23.53
CA GLY A 73 -7.51 17.45 24.28
C GLY A 73 -6.00 17.40 24.07
N ILE A 74 -5.49 16.32 23.46
CA ILE A 74 -4.03 16.16 23.23
C ILE A 74 -3.48 17.27 22.30
N GLN A 75 -4.26 17.71 21.33
CA GLN A 75 -3.85 18.72 20.36
C GLN A 75 -3.44 20.05 21.00
N ASP A 76 -4.04 20.42 22.12
CA ASP A 76 -3.75 21.67 22.82
C ASP A 76 -2.37 21.70 23.48
N PHE A 77 -1.78 20.52 23.69
CA PHE A 77 -0.48 20.34 24.30
C PHE A 77 0.64 20.06 23.29
N THR A 78 0.36 20.08 21.98
CA THR A 78 1.37 19.79 20.95
C THR A 78 2.26 21.00 20.70
N VAL A 79 3.57 20.73 20.59
CA VAL A 79 4.57 21.78 20.32
C VAL A 79 4.63 22.13 18.84
N ASN A 80 4.50 21.12 17.94
CA ASN A 80 4.63 21.28 16.49
C ASN A 80 5.96 21.92 16.04
N ASP A 81 7.05 21.54 16.67
CA ASP A 81 8.37 22.07 16.35
C ASP A 81 8.94 21.44 15.07
N THR A 82 8.67 22.07 13.93
CA THR A 82 9.19 21.62 12.63
C THR A 82 10.70 21.81 12.48
N ALA A 83 11.35 22.60 13.34
CA ALA A 83 12.80 22.76 13.36
C ALA A 83 13.49 21.66 14.19
N GLY A 84 12.83 21.20 15.25
CA GLY A 84 13.28 20.07 16.07
C GLY A 84 12.81 18.71 15.57
N THR A 85 11.88 18.67 14.63
CA THR A 85 11.44 17.45 13.94
C THR A 85 12.45 17.10 12.84
N TRP A 86 12.85 15.86 12.75
CA TRP A 86 13.82 15.42 11.73
C TRP A 86 13.29 14.28 10.91
N PHE A 87 13.85 14.12 9.69
CA PHE A 87 13.59 12.98 8.84
C PHE A 87 14.29 11.75 9.42
N ASP A 88 13.51 10.76 9.81
CA ASP A 88 13.98 9.56 10.51
C ASP A 88 14.26 8.43 9.53
N ASN A 89 13.25 8.02 8.79
CA ASN A 89 13.37 6.92 7.84
C ASN A 89 12.33 6.99 6.72
N TYR A 90 12.53 6.16 5.71
CA TYR A 90 11.48 5.80 4.77
C TYR A 90 11.33 4.28 4.68
N ASN A 91 10.13 3.86 4.36
CA ASN A 91 9.77 2.49 4.06
C ASN A 91 9.17 2.41 2.66
N TYR A 92 9.64 1.48 1.88
CA TYR A 92 9.07 1.14 0.58
C TYR A 92 8.57 -0.29 0.61
N TYR A 93 7.33 -0.48 0.19
CA TYR A 93 6.70 -1.78 0.09
C TYR A 93 6.19 -1.94 -1.32
N GLU A 94 6.50 -3.07 -1.93
CA GLU A 94 5.86 -3.50 -3.17
C GLU A 94 5.20 -4.85 -2.92
N ARG A 95 3.90 -4.90 -3.14
CA ARG A 95 3.10 -6.11 -2.92
C ARG A 95 2.34 -6.43 -4.18
N ALA A 96 2.45 -7.66 -4.62
CA ALA A 96 1.69 -8.17 -5.76
C ALA A 96 1.00 -9.49 -5.38
N THR A 97 -0.28 -9.58 -5.66
CA THR A 97 -1.04 -10.82 -5.52
C THR A 97 -1.59 -11.19 -6.86
N THR A 98 -1.19 -12.35 -7.36
CA THR A 98 -1.75 -12.93 -8.58
C THR A 98 -2.59 -14.15 -8.21
N GLU A 99 -3.85 -14.12 -8.61
CA GLU A 99 -4.76 -15.24 -8.43
C GLU A 99 -5.21 -15.75 -9.78
N LYS A 100 -5.15 -17.07 -9.99
CA LYS A 100 -5.60 -17.75 -11.20
C LYS A 100 -6.61 -18.81 -10.81
N GLU A 101 -7.74 -18.81 -11.48
CA GLU A 101 -8.78 -19.83 -11.29
C GLU A 101 -9.15 -20.45 -12.62
N ARG A 102 -9.24 -21.78 -12.65
CA ARG A 102 -9.76 -22.54 -13.74
C ARG A 102 -10.93 -23.36 -13.23
N SER A 103 -12.05 -23.30 -13.92
CA SER A 103 -13.17 -24.16 -13.58
C SER A 103 -13.73 -24.83 -14.83
N PHE A 104 -14.14 -26.07 -14.66
CA PHE A 104 -14.83 -26.86 -15.66
C PHE A 104 -16.10 -27.43 -15.03
N ASN A 105 -17.21 -27.35 -15.74
CA ASN A 105 -18.44 -27.99 -15.34
C ASN A 105 -19.05 -28.74 -16.55
N ALA A 106 -19.69 -29.84 -16.26
CA ALA A 106 -20.52 -30.54 -17.23
C ALA A 106 -21.81 -31.05 -16.55
N ASN A 107 -22.93 -30.81 -17.20
CA ASN A 107 -24.25 -31.19 -16.74
C ASN A 107 -24.96 -31.92 -17.83
N LEU A 108 -25.66 -33.02 -17.47
CA LEU A 108 -26.50 -33.79 -18.33
C LEU A 108 -27.92 -33.78 -17.78
N ALA A 109 -28.88 -33.49 -18.62
CA ALA A 109 -30.27 -33.48 -18.26
C ALA A 109 -31.05 -34.44 -19.21
N TYR A 110 -31.74 -35.40 -18.62
CA TYR A 110 -32.55 -36.38 -19.34
C TYR A 110 -34.02 -36.24 -18.93
N ASP A 111 -34.87 -35.93 -19.91
CA ASP A 111 -36.31 -35.88 -19.74
C ASP A 111 -36.90 -37.27 -20.08
N PHE A 112 -37.65 -37.85 -19.17
CA PHE A 112 -38.27 -39.17 -19.38
C PHE A 112 -39.77 -39.14 -19.15
N THR A 113 -40.46 -39.97 -19.89
CA THR A 113 -41.89 -40.23 -19.73
C THR A 113 -42.10 -41.75 -19.73
N LEU A 114 -42.52 -42.28 -18.59
CA LEU A 114 -42.77 -43.73 -18.44
C LEU A 114 -44.18 -44.08 -18.83
N ASN A 115 -45.15 -43.21 -18.52
CA ASN A 115 -46.55 -43.39 -18.94
C ASN A 115 -47.26 -42.01 -18.88
N SER A 116 -48.55 -41.97 -19.18
CA SER A 116 -49.35 -40.75 -19.19
C SER A 116 -49.45 -40.02 -17.85
N GLN A 117 -49.10 -40.70 -16.76
CA GLN A 117 -49.16 -40.15 -15.40
C GLN A 117 -47.77 -39.90 -14.77
N LEU A 118 -46.72 -40.48 -15.35
CA LEU A 118 -45.38 -40.39 -14.78
C LEU A 118 -44.36 -39.89 -15.81
N SER A 119 -43.98 -38.66 -15.65
CA SER A 119 -42.87 -38.04 -16.37
C SER A 119 -41.95 -37.32 -15.40
N GLY A 120 -40.71 -37.18 -15.77
CA GLY A 120 -39.74 -36.51 -14.90
C GLY A 120 -38.47 -36.07 -15.64
N LYS A 121 -37.62 -35.41 -14.91
CA LYS A 121 -36.31 -34.97 -15.39
C LYS A 121 -35.21 -35.43 -14.43
N LEU A 122 -34.27 -36.17 -14.95
CA LEU A 122 -33.06 -36.56 -14.25
C LEU A 122 -31.93 -35.57 -14.63
N LYS A 123 -31.25 -35.01 -13.65
CA LYS A 123 -30.08 -34.15 -13.85
C LYS A 123 -28.90 -34.72 -13.10
N MET A 124 -27.76 -34.78 -13.76
CA MET A 124 -26.48 -35.10 -13.15
C MET A 124 -25.43 -34.15 -13.68
N GLY A 125 -24.44 -33.87 -12.87
CA GLY A 125 -23.36 -32.99 -13.29
C GLY A 125 -22.22 -33.00 -12.29
N PHE A 126 -21.11 -32.43 -12.74
CA PHE A 126 -19.94 -32.20 -11.87
C PHE A 126 -19.32 -30.85 -12.18
N LYS A 127 -18.59 -30.34 -11.21
CA LYS A 127 -17.79 -29.15 -11.35
C LYS A 127 -16.43 -29.37 -10.70
N VAL A 128 -15.38 -29.06 -11.44
CA VAL A 128 -14.03 -29.07 -10.94
C VAL A 128 -13.52 -27.62 -10.95
N ARG A 129 -12.90 -27.21 -9.87
CA ARG A 129 -12.28 -25.89 -9.73
C ARG A 129 -10.86 -26.05 -9.23
N ASN A 130 -9.93 -25.40 -9.91
CA ASN A 130 -8.56 -25.30 -9.48
C ASN A 130 -8.21 -23.81 -9.32
N LYS A 131 -7.68 -23.45 -8.15
CA LYS A 131 -7.32 -22.09 -7.79
C LYS A 131 -5.88 -22.08 -7.30
N SER A 132 -5.09 -21.16 -7.83
CA SER A 132 -3.75 -20.86 -7.35
C SER A 132 -3.65 -19.38 -6.97
N ARG A 133 -2.91 -19.08 -5.93
CA ARG A 133 -2.60 -17.74 -5.49
C ARG A 133 -1.12 -17.63 -5.22
N GLU A 134 -0.53 -16.60 -5.78
CA GLU A 134 0.86 -16.22 -5.62
C GLU A 134 0.90 -14.82 -4.98
N PHE A 135 1.77 -14.65 -4.01
CA PHE A 135 1.95 -13.39 -3.31
C PHE A 135 3.42 -13.05 -3.31
N ASP A 136 3.75 -11.92 -3.92
CA ASP A 136 5.08 -11.34 -3.92
C ASP A 136 5.11 -10.14 -2.99
N TYR A 137 6.16 -10.03 -2.21
CA TYR A 137 6.36 -8.93 -1.28
C TYR A 137 7.82 -8.51 -1.30
N ASP A 138 8.05 -7.25 -1.58
CA ASP A 138 9.35 -6.62 -1.49
C ASP A 138 9.29 -5.46 -0.49
N PHE A 139 10.34 -5.32 0.30
CA PHE A 139 10.43 -4.30 1.35
C PHE A 139 11.82 -3.69 1.36
N GLU A 140 11.87 -2.37 1.25
CA GLU A 140 13.08 -1.61 1.42
C GLU A 140 12.92 -0.65 2.60
N TYR A 141 13.93 -0.60 3.43
CA TYR A 141 14.03 0.33 4.55
C TYR A 141 15.29 1.15 4.41
N CYS A 142 15.18 2.46 4.60
CA CYS A 142 16.33 3.33 4.63
C CYS A 142 16.18 4.38 5.72
N THR A 143 17.22 4.53 6.54
CA THR A 143 17.36 5.70 7.40
C THR A 143 18.11 6.79 6.66
N PHE A 144 17.64 8.03 6.77
CA PHE A 144 18.38 9.17 6.21
C PHE A 144 19.68 9.46 6.99
N THR A 145 19.87 8.75 8.07
CA THR A 145 21.00 8.88 8.96
C THR A 145 21.95 7.71 8.81
N TYR A 146 22.73 7.72 7.75
CA TYR A 146 23.82 6.78 7.70
C TYR A 146 24.98 7.28 8.57
N VAL A 147 25.10 6.72 9.76
CA VAL A 147 26.33 6.83 10.53
C VAL A 147 27.47 6.29 9.66
N GLY A 148 28.46 7.13 9.34
CA GLY A 148 29.59 6.76 8.50
C GLY A 148 29.48 7.05 7.00
N GLN A 149 28.36 7.57 6.49
CA GLN A 149 28.17 7.95 5.07
C GLN A 149 27.93 9.46 4.90
N THR A 150 28.66 10.28 5.65
CA THR A 150 28.51 11.73 5.67
C THR A 150 28.62 12.37 4.29
N GLU A 151 29.58 11.92 3.47
CA GLU A 151 29.80 12.45 2.11
C GLU A 151 28.61 12.25 1.19
N LYS A 152 27.99 11.08 1.24
CA LYS A 152 26.80 10.78 0.41
C LYS A 152 25.62 11.65 0.80
N ARG A 153 25.41 11.84 2.08
CA ARG A 153 24.37 12.70 2.62
C ARG A 153 24.60 14.16 2.25
N ASP A 154 25.83 14.64 2.44
CA ASP A 154 26.19 16.01 2.11
C ASP A 154 26.07 16.27 0.60
N SER A 155 26.43 15.30 -0.23
CA SER A 155 26.18 15.35 -1.67
C SER A 155 24.69 15.45 -2.00
N THR A 156 23.82 14.76 -1.25
CA THR A 156 22.36 14.88 -1.41
C THR A 156 21.89 16.29 -1.06
N TYR A 157 22.36 16.87 0.02
CA TYR A 157 21.99 18.24 0.42
C TYR A 157 22.41 19.28 -0.62
N GLN A 158 23.56 19.09 -1.24
CA GLN A 158 24.04 19.96 -2.31
C GLN A 158 23.30 19.76 -3.64
N HIS A 159 22.81 18.54 -3.90
CA HIS A 159 22.14 18.22 -5.15
C HIS A 159 20.78 18.92 -5.30
N PHE A 160 20.04 19.05 -4.20
CA PHE A 160 18.73 19.68 -4.21
C PHE A 160 18.80 21.12 -3.70
N GLU A 161 18.46 22.09 -4.55
CA GLU A 161 18.48 23.52 -4.20
C GLU A 161 17.67 23.83 -2.93
N TRP A 162 16.54 23.16 -2.75
CA TRP A 162 15.70 23.35 -1.57
C TRP A 162 16.25 22.70 -0.29
N LEU A 163 17.34 21.94 -0.37
CA LEU A 163 18.12 21.40 0.76
C LEU A 163 19.47 22.10 0.98
N ASN A 164 19.88 22.97 0.08
CA ASN A 164 21.22 23.57 0.11
C ASN A 164 21.50 24.46 1.33
N ASN A 165 20.44 24.85 2.06
CA ASN A 165 20.55 25.59 3.30
C ASN A 165 20.78 24.70 4.55
N ILE A 166 20.84 23.39 4.38
CA ILE A 166 21.16 22.47 5.48
C ILE A 166 22.69 22.45 5.62
N PRO A 167 23.24 22.78 6.81
CA PRO A 167 24.68 22.75 7.04
C PRO A 167 25.24 21.34 6.75
N LEU A 168 26.38 21.30 6.05
CA LEU A 168 27.11 20.07 5.83
C LEU A 168 27.50 19.43 7.17
N GLY A 169 27.46 18.10 7.22
CA GLY A 169 27.67 17.36 8.47
C GLY A 169 26.42 17.24 9.35
N THR A 170 25.30 17.89 8.99
CA THR A 170 24.04 17.73 9.70
C THR A 170 23.56 16.27 9.61
N ILE A 171 23.44 15.62 10.76
CA ILE A 171 23.10 14.18 10.82
C ILE A 171 21.65 13.95 10.41
N TYR A 172 20.75 14.84 10.80
CA TYR A 172 19.32 14.72 10.57
C TYR A 172 18.79 15.98 9.88
N PRO A 173 18.30 15.91 8.63
CA PRO A 173 17.62 17.05 8.07
C PRO A 173 16.32 17.30 8.84
N THR A 174 16.07 18.56 9.14
CA THR A 174 14.82 18.94 9.81
C THR A 174 13.64 18.81 8.88
N TYR A 175 12.43 18.75 9.44
CA TYR A 175 11.19 18.62 8.66
C TYR A 175 10.87 19.88 7.81
N ARG A 176 11.37 21.02 8.23
CA ARG A 176 11.03 22.32 7.65
C ARG A 176 11.17 22.44 6.12
N PRO A 177 12.25 21.95 5.46
CA PRO A 177 12.38 22.00 4.00
C PRO A 177 11.37 21.14 3.25
N PHE A 178 10.83 20.13 3.91
CA PHE A 178 9.93 19.15 3.32
C PHE A 178 8.45 19.51 3.47
N ILE A 179 8.12 20.56 4.19
CA ILE A 179 6.73 20.94 4.41
C ILE A 179 6.10 21.41 3.10
N ASP A 180 4.92 20.87 2.82
CA ASP A 180 4.05 21.36 1.76
C ASP A 180 3.40 22.68 2.20
N LYS A 181 3.84 23.77 1.59
CA LYS A 181 3.33 25.11 1.89
C LYS A 181 1.94 25.37 1.26
N GLY A 182 1.53 24.55 0.33
CA GLY A 182 0.21 24.62 -0.32
C GLY A 182 -0.87 23.86 0.44
N TYR A 183 -0.49 23.01 1.37
CA TYR A 183 -1.44 22.22 2.14
C TYR A 183 -2.14 23.09 3.21
N SER A 184 -3.45 22.90 3.32
CA SER A 184 -4.28 23.50 4.36
C SER A 184 -5.28 22.49 4.88
N ASP A 185 -5.35 22.36 6.19
CA ASP A 185 -6.29 21.50 6.89
C ASP A 185 -7.54 22.25 7.41
N ALA A 186 -7.69 23.50 7.03
CA ALA A 186 -8.73 24.40 7.56
C ALA A 186 -10.16 23.87 7.41
N GLY A 187 -10.39 22.95 6.46
CA GLY A 187 -11.69 22.32 6.24
C GLY A 187 -11.79 20.87 6.74
N PHE A 188 -10.72 20.31 7.32
CA PHE A 188 -10.73 18.92 7.73
C PHE A 188 -11.75 18.68 8.86
N LEU A 189 -12.69 17.75 8.64
CA LEU A 189 -13.81 17.45 9.56
C LEU A 189 -14.53 18.72 10.05
N GLY A 190 -14.78 19.67 9.15
CA GLY A 190 -15.48 20.93 9.50
C GLY A 190 -14.61 21.91 10.29
N GLY A 191 -13.31 21.70 10.37
CA GLY A 191 -12.37 22.54 11.14
C GLY A 191 -12.23 22.15 12.61
N GLU A 192 -12.83 21.04 13.01
CA GLU A 192 -12.75 20.54 14.40
C GLU A 192 -11.39 19.98 14.74
N TYR A 193 -10.61 19.58 13.72
CA TYR A 193 -9.30 18.97 13.89
C TYR A 193 -8.23 19.76 13.14
N ARG A 194 -7.13 20.03 13.83
CA ARG A 194 -5.91 20.53 13.23
C ARG A 194 -4.96 19.38 12.98
N MET A 195 -4.68 19.13 11.72
CA MET A 195 -3.60 18.23 11.36
C MET A 195 -2.27 18.97 11.48
N GLY A 196 -1.22 18.26 11.80
CA GLY A 196 0.13 18.83 11.79
C GLY A 196 0.58 19.19 10.38
N PRO A 197 1.80 19.75 10.23
CA PRO A 197 2.38 20.03 8.93
C PRO A 197 2.43 18.75 8.07
N PHE A 198 2.18 18.90 6.77
CA PHE A 198 2.18 17.80 5.82
C PHE A 198 3.45 17.86 4.95
N ALA A 199 4.03 16.70 4.63
CA ALA A 199 5.20 16.64 3.76
C ALA A 199 4.83 16.80 2.30
N ASP A 200 5.63 17.56 1.56
CA ASP A 200 5.60 17.63 0.10
C ASP A 200 6.09 16.30 -0.48
N LEU A 201 5.14 15.52 -0.97
CA LEU A 201 5.41 14.18 -1.48
C LEU A 201 6.27 14.19 -2.75
N ASP A 202 6.24 15.25 -3.54
CA ASP A 202 7.07 15.38 -4.73
C ASP A 202 8.55 15.54 -4.34
N LYS A 203 8.84 16.36 -3.35
CA LYS A 203 10.20 16.47 -2.79
C LYS A 203 10.67 15.16 -2.18
N MET A 204 9.80 14.47 -1.45
CA MET A 204 10.13 13.18 -0.86
C MET A 204 10.43 12.14 -1.95
N ASN A 205 9.62 12.10 -3.01
CA ASN A 205 9.85 11.21 -4.15
C ASN A 205 11.14 11.53 -4.93
N GLN A 206 11.52 12.81 -5.04
CA GLN A 206 12.78 13.22 -5.65
C GLN A 206 13.98 12.68 -4.87
N ILE A 207 14.00 12.85 -3.55
CA ILE A 207 15.05 12.30 -2.70
C ILE A 207 15.11 10.78 -2.80
N PHE A 208 13.98 10.10 -2.67
CA PHE A 208 13.90 8.66 -2.78
C PHE A 208 14.48 8.14 -4.10
N SER A 209 14.09 8.77 -5.22
CA SER A 209 14.57 8.40 -6.54
C SER A 209 16.07 8.67 -6.73
N PHE A 210 16.59 9.72 -6.10
CA PHE A 210 18.00 10.03 -6.09
C PHE A 210 18.80 8.99 -5.30
N PHE A 211 18.33 8.60 -4.11
CA PHE A 211 18.97 7.59 -3.29
C PHE A 211 19.04 6.26 -4.01
N ARG A 212 17.94 5.77 -4.54
CA ARG A 212 17.91 4.49 -5.27
C ARG A 212 18.86 4.44 -6.47
N ARG A 213 19.11 5.56 -7.13
CA ARG A 213 19.99 5.62 -8.30
C ARG A 213 21.47 5.74 -7.94
N ASN A 214 21.78 6.42 -6.86
CA ASN A 214 23.17 6.85 -6.58
C ASN A 214 23.81 6.07 -5.45
N TYR A 215 23.05 5.34 -4.68
CA TYR A 215 23.56 4.59 -3.54
C TYR A 215 23.24 3.12 -3.67
N THR A 216 24.27 2.30 -3.44
CA THR A 216 24.11 0.86 -3.37
C THR A 216 23.29 0.53 -2.13
N TYR A 217 22.28 -0.27 -2.31
CA TYR A 217 21.47 -0.82 -1.24
C TYR A 217 22.38 -1.63 -0.29
N ASP A 218 22.23 -1.39 1.02
CA ASP A 218 22.90 -2.19 2.03
C ASP A 218 21.98 -3.34 2.45
N PRO A 219 22.28 -4.59 2.06
CA PRO A 219 21.43 -5.74 2.37
C PRO A 219 21.30 -6.02 3.88
N TYR A 220 22.14 -5.42 4.72
CA TYR A 220 22.01 -5.55 6.18
C TYR A 220 20.89 -4.72 6.80
N HIS A 221 20.25 -3.88 6.02
CA HIS A 221 19.07 -3.12 6.44
C HIS A 221 17.76 -3.72 5.93
N GLU A 222 17.82 -4.87 5.28
CA GLU A 222 16.66 -5.73 5.08
C GLU A 222 16.27 -6.33 6.42
N PHE A 223 15.31 -5.73 7.08
CA PHE A 223 14.65 -6.40 8.17
C PHE A 223 13.31 -6.93 7.71
N ILE A 224 13.29 -8.21 7.72
CA ILE A 224 12.21 -9.15 7.67
C ILE A 224 11.16 -8.82 8.74
#